data_363c3d2fe0528745fcbdd6523566fc80
#
_entry.id   363c3d2fe0528745fcbdd6523566fc80
#
_cell.length_a   1.000
_cell.length_b   1.000
_cell.length_c   1.000
_cell.angle_alpha   90.00
_cell.angle_beta   90.00
_cell.angle_gamma   90.00
#
_symmetry.space_group_name_H-M   'P 1'
#
loop_
_entity.id
_entity.type
_entity.pdbx_description
1 polymer ?
#
loop_
_entity_poly.entity_id
_entity_poly.type
_entity_poly.pdbx_seq_one_letter_code
_entity_poly.pdbx_strand_id
1 'polypeptide(L)'
;MSTTVPVFDYSADVVLRDGSTIHLRPIRPDDDVRLLDLLHHMSAEALYYRFLSVPRIDHDKAMQLVRIDPDHQRVLVAECAGTIVATAGYYMSKGGADRAEVAFAVADAWRGRGVGTRLLECLAEIGRRAGIGVFDAYVLGENRRMMDVFLESGFAVTRQLDHSVFHVSLELETSPCFTERAAGRSQQAAAASMRPFFEPNVVAVIGANRTRGRIGSEILHNLVASGFPGKLVPVHPVADVVEGLAARRRVCDIEGPVDLAVIAVPAAKVAAAVDDCIAKGVKGLVVITAGFGETGGAGAALEAELVEKIRAAGIRMIGPNCMGIINTDPSVRLNATFSPVYPPAGRVAFSTQSGALGLAILEYVARRNLGMSTFASIGNKADVSSNDLIQYWASDPRTDVILLYLESFGNPRKFGQIARRVGRQNQSWQSRPGDRLRVRGPRRRTPAPVRQVTR
;
A
#
# COMPACT_ATOMS: atom_id res chain seq x y z
N MET A 1 -8.45 -38.46 19.22
CA MET A 1 -7.91 -37.93 17.98
C MET A 1 -7.78 -36.42 18.18
N SER A 2 -6.56 -35.94 18.36
CA SER A 2 -6.29 -34.51 18.57
C SER A 2 -6.43 -33.82 17.20
N THR A 3 -7.55 -33.15 16.98
CA THR A 3 -7.72 -32.24 15.85
C THR A 3 -6.88 -31.02 16.14
N THR A 4 -5.69 -30.96 15.57
CA THR A 4 -4.91 -29.75 15.44
C THR A 4 -5.75 -28.72 14.70
N VAL A 5 -6.33 -27.78 15.44
CA VAL A 5 -6.97 -26.58 14.86
C VAL A 5 -5.91 -25.90 14.00
N PRO A 6 -6.15 -25.66 12.71
CA PRO A 6 -5.15 -25.01 11.88
C PRO A 6 -4.78 -23.66 12.50
N VAL A 7 -3.48 -23.46 12.69
CA VAL A 7 -2.92 -22.17 13.12
C VAL A 7 -3.51 -21.12 12.19
N PHE A 8 -4.25 -20.17 12.75
CA PHE A 8 -4.86 -19.09 11.98
C PHE A 8 -3.73 -18.20 11.46
N ASP A 9 -3.33 -18.45 10.23
CA ASP A 9 -2.26 -17.72 9.54
C ASP A 9 -2.89 -16.57 8.73
N TYR A 10 -3.16 -15.45 9.39
CA TYR A 10 -3.60 -14.22 8.75
C TYR A 10 -2.45 -13.21 8.78
N SER A 11 -1.92 -12.87 7.63
CA SER A 11 -0.89 -11.85 7.50
C SER A 11 -1.22 -10.98 6.30
N ALA A 12 -1.34 -9.68 6.51
CA ALA A 12 -1.71 -8.74 5.46
C ALA A 12 -1.10 -7.36 5.67
N ASP A 13 -0.53 -6.80 4.60
CA ASP A 13 -0.15 -5.39 4.57
C ASP A 13 -1.35 -4.57 4.13
N VAL A 14 -1.70 -3.57 4.90
CA VAL A 14 -2.88 -2.74 4.71
C VAL A 14 -2.47 -1.29 4.57
N VAL A 15 -2.85 -0.67 3.46
CA VAL A 15 -2.67 0.76 3.24
C VAL A 15 -3.80 1.51 3.94
N LEU A 16 -3.43 2.53 4.71
CA LEU A 16 -4.34 3.40 5.44
C LEU A 16 -4.78 4.61 4.60
N ARG A 17 -5.76 5.35 5.09
CA ARG A 17 -6.34 6.51 4.39
C ARG A 17 -5.33 7.62 4.09
N ASP A 18 -4.30 7.77 4.90
CA ASP A 18 -3.20 8.73 4.71
C ASP A 18 -2.08 8.23 3.80
N GLY A 19 -2.19 7.00 3.29
CA GLY A 19 -1.20 6.33 2.45
C GLY A 19 -0.12 5.55 3.20
N SER A 20 -0.07 5.65 4.53
CA SER A 20 0.83 4.82 5.33
C SER A 20 0.43 3.34 5.30
N THR A 21 1.36 2.44 5.55
CA THR A 21 1.13 0.99 5.55
C THR A 21 1.31 0.44 6.96
N ILE A 22 0.41 -0.44 7.36
CA ILE A 22 0.52 -1.23 8.59
C ILE A 22 0.49 -2.72 8.24
N HIS A 23 1.18 -3.52 9.03
CA HIS A 23 1.14 -4.97 8.95
C HIS A 23 0.14 -5.53 9.95
N LEU A 24 -0.84 -6.31 9.49
CA LEU A 24 -1.82 -6.99 10.34
C LEU A 24 -1.44 -8.46 10.48
N ARG A 25 -1.38 -8.95 11.69
CA ARG A 25 -1.15 -10.36 12.00
C ARG A 25 -1.88 -10.78 13.28
N PRO A 26 -2.04 -12.10 13.54
CA PRO A 26 -2.49 -12.58 14.83
C PRO A 26 -1.52 -12.14 15.96
N ILE A 27 -2.09 -11.89 17.13
CA ILE A 27 -1.31 -11.66 18.33
C ILE A 27 -0.55 -12.95 18.72
N ARG A 28 0.65 -12.80 19.26
CA ARG A 28 1.52 -13.90 19.70
C ARG A 28 1.75 -13.84 21.20
N PRO A 29 2.09 -14.95 21.84
CA PRO A 29 2.40 -14.96 23.28
C PRO A 29 3.57 -14.06 23.69
N ASP A 30 4.51 -13.80 22.78
CA ASP A 30 5.69 -12.95 22.95
C ASP A 30 5.44 -11.47 22.63
N ASP A 31 4.19 -11.09 22.38
CA ASP A 31 3.80 -9.69 22.16
C ASP A 31 3.51 -8.92 23.47
N ASP A 32 3.60 -9.56 24.62
CA ASP A 32 3.24 -8.99 25.93
C ASP A 32 3.94 -7.65 26.22
N VAL A 33 5.26 -7.58 26.02
CA VAL A 33 6.04 -6.35 26.24
C VAL A 33 5.63 -5.25 25.25
N ARG A 34 5.45 -5.59 23.99
CA ARG A 34 5.05 -4.63 22.94
C ARG A 34 3.60 -4.17 23.10
N LEU A 35 2.73 -5.06 23.58
CA LEU A 35 1.35 -4.71 23.90
C LEU A 35 1.27 -3.81 25.15
N LEU A 36 2.10 -4.08 26.15
CA LEU A 36 2.23 -3.22 27.33
C LEU A 36 2.68 -1.81 26.94
N ASP A 37 3.65 -1.72 26.03
CA ASP A 37 4.12 -0.45 25.47
C ASP A 37 2.98 0.32 24.76
N LEU A 38 2.20 -0.33 23.90
CA LEU A 38 1.00 0.25 23.31
C LEU A 38 0.06 0.84 24.36
N LEU A 39 -0.26 0.05 25.40
CA LEU A 39 -1.20 0.46 26.44
C LEU A 39 -0.69 1.65 27.27
N HIS A 40 0.61 1.71 27.56
CA HIS A 40 1.24 2.84 28.27
C HIS A 40 1.24 4.13 27.45
N HIS A 41 1.27 4.05 26.12
CA HIS A 41 1.21 5.21 25.22
C HIS A 41 -0.21 5.62 24.85
N MET A 42 -1.23 4.95 25.38
CA MET A 42 -2.63 5.36 25.21
C MET A 42 -3.04 6.37 26.28
N SER A 43 -3.85 7.34 25.92
CA SER A 43 -4.45 8.27 26.88
C SER A 43 -5.41 7.55 27.87
N ALA A 44 -5.61 8.11 29.05
CA ALA A 44 -6.54 7.58 30.02
C ALA A 44 -7.97 7.43 29.47
N GLU A 45 -8.39 8.38 28.62
CA GLU A 45 -9.66 8.32 27.88
C GLU A 45 -9.72 7.10 26.95
N ALA A 46 -8.64 6.83 26.21
CA ALA A 46 -8.54 5.68 25.31
C ALA A 46 -8.65 4.35 26.04
N LEU A 47 -7.98 4.23 27.18
CA LEU A 47 -8.04 3.07 28.03
C LEU A 47 -9.43 2.88 28.63
N TYR A 48 -10.06 3.98 29.07
CA TYR A 48 -11.42 3.94 29.57
C TYR A 48 -12.41 3.49 28.48
N TYR A 49 -12.29 3.99 27.25
CA TYR A 49 -13.13 3.55 26.13
C TYR A 49 -12.93 2.07 25.78
N ARG A 50 -11.71 1.53 25.97
CA ARG A 50 -11.41 0.13 25.65
C ARG A 50 -11.90 -0.84 26.72
N PHE A 51 -11.80 -0.47 28.00
CA PHE A 51 -12.05 -1.38 29.12
C PHE A 51 -13.34 -1.07 29.89
N LEU A 52 -14.02 0.02 29.58
CA LEU A 52 -15.20 0.55 30.31
C LEU A 52 -14.93 0.75 31.81
N SER A 53 -13.67 0.86 32.17
CA SER A 53 -13.15 1.04 33.52
C SER A 53 -11.75 1.66 33.45
N VAL A 54 -11.20 2.04 34.58
CA VAL A 54 -9.80 2.51 34.66
C VAL A 54 -8.94 1.30 35.06
N PRO A 55 -8.36 0.55 34.10
CA PRO A 55 -7.57 -0.61 34.42
C PRO A 55 -6.21 -0.21 35.00
N ARG A 56 -5.66 -1.02 35.86
CA ARG A 56 -4.22 -0.96 36.14
C ARG A 56 -3.49 -1.61 34.98
N ILE A 57 -2.65 -0.80 34.31
CA ILE A 57 -1.83 -1.26 33.20
C ILE A 57 -0.49 -1.72 33.76
N ASP A 58 -0.33 -3.03 33.82
CA ASP A 58 0.90 -3.71 34.23
C ASP A 58 1.17 -4.93 33.34
N HIS A 59 2.29 -5.60 33.59
CA HIS A 59 2.69 -6.77 32.80
C HIS A 59 1.67 -7.92 32.89
N ASP A 60 1.04 -8.11 34.05
CA ASP A 60 0.01 -9.14 34.22
C ASP A 60 -1.19 -8.88 33.33
N LYS A 61 -1.59 -7.61 33.16
CA LYS A 61 -2.66 -7.22 32.25
C LYS A 61 -2.30 -7.51 30.79
N ALA A 62 -1.08 -7.18 30.38
CA ALA A 62 -0.60 -7.49 29.05
C ALA A 62 -0.56 -9.01 28.79
N MET A 63 -0.03 -9.78 29.74
CA MET A 63 -0.01 -11.24 29.68
C MET A 63 -1.40 -11.87 29.58
N GLN A 64 -2.41 -11.28 30.23
CA GLN A 64 -3.81 -11.74 30.08
C GLN A 64 -4.35 -11.50 28.67
N LEU A 65 -3.99 -10.38 28.05
CA LEU A 65 -4.47 -9.99 26.72
C LEU A 65 -3.79 -10.77 25.58
N VAL A 66 -2.56 -11.25 25.76
CA VAL A 66 -1.87 -12.09 24.75
C VAL A 66 -2.23 -13.57 24.87
N ARG A 67 -2.71 -14.02 26.03
CA ARG A 67 -3.20 -15.39 26.24
C ARG A 67 -4.62 -15.53 25.71
N ILE A 68 -4.76 -15.86 24.44
CA ILE A 68 -6.04 -16.07 23.79
C ILE A 68 -6.41 -17.56 23.80
N ASP A 69 -7.72 -17.84 23.90
CA ASP A 69 -8.28 -19.15 23.59
C ASP A 69 -8.62 -19.21 22.09
N PRO A 70 -7.83 -19.94 21.27
CA PRO A 70 -8.02 -19.95 19.82
C PRO A 70 -9.34 -20.58 19.36
N ASP A 71 -10.08 -21.31 20.21
CA ASP A 71 -11.40 -21.84 19.86
C ASP A 71 -12.50 -20.79 19.99
N HIS A 72 -12.31 -19.78 20.86
CA HIS A 72 -13.34 -18.78 21.14
C HIS A 72 -12.90 -17.33 20.86
N GLN A 73 -11.64 -17.11 20.53
CA GLN A 73 -11.10 -15.75 20.38
C GLN A 73 -10.19 -15.64 19.18
N ARG A 74 -10.21 -14.48 18.53
CA ARG A 74 -9.20 -14.08 17.55
C ARG A 74 -8.82 -12.64 17.80
N VAL A 75 -7.54 -12.40 17.94
CA VAL A 75 -7.00 -11.07 18.17
C VAL A 75 -5.94 -10.78 17.11
N LEU A 76 -6.07 -9.64 16.46
CA LEU A 76 -5.12 -9.08 15.51
C LEU A 76 -4.35 -7.95 16.18
N VAL A 77 -3.08 -7.84 15.82
CA VAL A 77 -2.26 -6.64 16.07
C VAL A 77 -1.95 -5.96 14.75
N ALA A 78 -1.89 -4.63 14.80
CA ALA A 78 -1.41 -3.80 13.71
C ALA A 78 -0.01 -3.29 14.09
N GLU A 79 0.96 -3.54 13.23
CA GLU A 79 2.36 -3.15 13.43
C GLU A 79 2.81 -2.11 12.42
N CYS A 80 3.64 -1.18 12.87
CA CYS A 80 4.42 -0.29 12.01
C CYS A 80 5.80 -0.08 12.65
N ALA A 81 6.86 -0.21 11.87
CA ALA A 81 8.24 -0.07 12.33
C ALA A 81 8.58 -0.89 13.58
N GLY A 82 8.08 -2.14 13.66
CA GLY A 82 8.32 -3.04 14.78
C GLY A 82 7.50 -2.74 16.05
N THR A 83 6.69 -1.68 16.05
CA THR A 83 5.85 -1.26 17.17
C THR A 83 4.40 -1.68 16.94
N ILE A 84 3.72 -2.24 17.95
CA ILE A 84 2.28 -2.46 17.89
C ILE A 84 1.59 -1.12 18.08
N VAL A 85 0.81 -0.71 17.05
CA VAL A 85 0.11 0.59 17.03
C VAL A 85 -1.39 0.45 17.29
N ALA A 86 -1.92 -0.76 17.16
CA ALA A 86 -3.30 -1.07 17.49
C ALA A 86 -3.50 -2.56 17.70
N THR A 87 -4.58 -2.92 18.42
CA THR A 87 -5.08 -4.29 18.51
C THR A 87 -6.59 -4.29 18.40
N ALA A 88 -7.15 -5.36 17.83
CA ALA A 88 -8.57 -5.62 17.81
C ALA A 88 -8.84 -7.11 17.85
N GLY A 89 -9.90 -7.51 18.52
CA GLY A 89 -10.27 -8.91 18.60
C GLY A 89 -11.77 -9.13 18.69
N TYR A 90 -12.19 -10.36 18.39
CA TYR A 90 -13.51 -10.85 18.71
C TYR A 90 -13.45 -11.96 19.73
N TYR A 91 -14.50 -12.05 20.56
CA TYR A 91 -14.63 -12.95 21.69
C TYR A 91 -16.01 -13.60 21.65
N MET A 92 -16.06 -14.93 21.43
CA MET A 92 -17.31 -15.68 21.35
C MET A 92 -17.83 -15.98 22.77
N SER A 93 -19.12 -15.80 22.99
CA SER A 93 -19.76 -16.20 24.23
C SER A 93 -19.92 -17.73 24.30
N LYS A 94 -19.71 -18.31 25.50
CA LYS A 94 -19.96 -19.73 25.72
C LYS A 94 -21.47 -20.00 25.55
N GLY A 95 -21.86 -20.55 24.39
CA GLY A 95 -23.25 -20.92 24.07
C GLY A 95 -23.95 -20.17 22.93
N GLY A 96 -23.30 -19.17 22.33
CA GLY A 96 -23.81 -18.47 21.16
C GLY A 96 -22.97 -18.76 19.92
N ALA A 97 -23.40 -19.61 19.02
CA ALA A 97 -22.59 -20.11 17.92
C ALA A 97 -22.34 -19.10 16.81
N ASP A 98 -23.14 -18.02 16.69
CA ASP A 98 -23.11 -17.06 15.57
C ASP A 98 -22.83 -15.60 15.98
N ARG A 99 -22.53 -15.34 17.27
CA ARG A 99 -22.28 -14.00 17.80
C ARG A 99 -20.95 -13.91 18.52
N ALA A 100 -20.28 -12.77 18.37
CA ALA A 100 -19.05 -12.49 19.11
C ALA A 100 -18.96 -11.01 19.48
N GLU A 101 -18.45 -10.74 20.68
CA GLU A 101 -18.13 -9.36 21.10
C GLU A 101 -16.85 -8.91 20.43
N VAL A 102 -16.80 -7.66 19.95
CA VAL A 102 -15.60 -7.05 19.38
C VAL A 102 -15.09 -5.90 20.22
N ALA A 103 -13.75 -5.81 20.31
CA ALA A 103 -13.11 -4.75 21.04
C ALA A 103 -11.83 -4.27 20.33
N PHE A 104 -11.56 -2.96 20.44
CA PHE A 104 -10.49 -2.26 19.71
C PHE A 104 -9.65 -1.41 20.66
N ALA A 105 -8.35 -1.35 20.41
CA ALA A 105 -7.44 -0.39 21.02
C ALA A 105 -6.52 0.17 19.93
N VAL A 106 -6.47 1.50 19.81
CA VAL A 106 -5.66 2.20 18.81
C VAL A 106 -4.87 3.30 19.49
N ALA A 107 -3.56 3.31 19.33
CA ALA A 107 -2.68 4.35 19.84
C ALA A 107 -3.14 5.75 19.38
N ASP A 108 -3.06 6.76 20.26
CA ASP A 108 -3.59 8.09 19.97
C ASP A 108 -3.02 8.71 18.69
N ALA A 109 -1.72 8.53 18.43
CA ALA A 109 -1.04 8.98 17.22
C ALA A 109 -1.53 8.32 15.91
N TRP A 110 -2.24 7.18 16.02
CA TRP A 110 -2.76 6.41 14.88
C TRP A 110 -4.27 6.54 14.68
N ARG A 111 -4.93 7.31 15.53
CA ARG A 111 -6.35 7.60 15.38
C ARG A 111 -6.63 8.49 14.17
N GLY A 112 -7.82 8.34 13.59
CA GLY A 112 -8.25 9.11 12.42
C GLY A 112 -7.58 8.71 11.10
N ARG A 113 -6.66 7.74 11.09
CA ARG A 113 -6.01 7.21 9.86
C ARG A 113 -6.77 6.05 9.22
N GLY A 114 -7.84 5.54 9.85
CA GLY A 114 -8.63 4.42 9.35
C GLY A 114 -8.20 3.04 9.90
N VAL A 115 -7.30 2.98 10.89
CA VAL A 115 -6.80 1.71 11.48
C VAL A 115 -7.97 0.88 12.03
N GLY A 116 -8.85 1.46 12.84
CA GLY A 116 -10.00 0.75 13.43
C GLY A 116 -10.94 0.18 12.37
N THR A 117 -11.24 0.93 11.30
CA THR A 117 -12.06 0.46 10.19
C THR A 117 -11.44 -0.72 9.47
N ARG A 118 -10.12 -0.68 9.21
CA ARG A 118 -9.40 -1.78 8.54
C ARG A 118 -9.35 -3.03 9.41
N LEU A 119 -9.13 -2.88 10.72
CA LEU A 119 -9.19 -3.98 11.68
C LEU A 119 -10.60 -4.59 11.72
N LEU A 120 -11.66 -3.79 11.73
CA LEU A 120 -13.04 -4.26 11.68
C LEU A 120 -13.32 -5.06 10.40
N GLU A 121 -12.90 -4.57 9.24
CA GLU A 121 -13.07 -5.27 7.95
C GLU A 121 -12.37 -6.64 7.96
N CYS A 122 -11.14 -6.69 8.48
CA CYS A 122 -10.38 -7.93 8.59
C CYS A 122 -11.00 -8.91 9.58
N LEU A 123 -11.37 -8.45 10.78
CA LEU A 123 -12.05 -9.29 11.77
C LEU A 123 -13.37 -9.83 11.26
N ALA A 124 -14.15 -9.01 10.53
CA ALA A 124 -15.41 -9.44 9.93
C ALA A 124 -15.22 -10.54 8.87
N GLU A 125 -14.16 -10.46 8.06
CA GLU A 125 -13.81 -11.52 7.11
C GLU A 125 -13.45 -12.82 7.83
N ILE A 126 -12.64 -12.71 8.90
CA ILE A 126 -12.24 -13.85 9.73
C ILE A 126 -13.45 -14.45 10.44
N GLY A 127 -14.28 -13.62 11.05
CA GLY A 127 -15.47 -14.03 11.78
C GLY A 127 -16.47 -14.79 10.88
N ARG A 128 -16.73 -14.27 9.68
CA ARG A 128 -17.58 -14.97 8.69
C ARG A 128 -17.05 -16.36 8.33
N ARG A 129 -15.74 -16.49 8.16
CA ARG A 129 -15.11 -17.80 7.89
C ARG A 129 -15.22 -18.76 9.09
N ALA A 130 -15.33 -18.21 10.30
CA ALA A 130 -15.55 -18.97 11.54
C ALA A 130 -17.05 -19.22 11.83
N GLY A 131 -17.97 -18.79 10.95
CA GLY A 131 -19.42 -18.97 11.13
C GLY A 131 -20.11 -17.91 11.98
N ILE A 132 -19.41 -16.79 12.32
CA ILE A 132 -20.00 -15.68 13.07
C ILE A 132 -20.84 -14.83 12.11
N GLY A 133 -22.11 -14.62 12.46
CA GLY A 133 -23.05 -13.80 11.71
C GLY A 133 -23.17 -12.36 12.25
N VAL A 134 -22.90 -12.15 13.53
CA VAL A 134 -23.08 -10.84 14.18
C VAL A 134 -21.91 -10.52 15.09
N PHE A 135 -21.40 -9.28 14.97
CA PHE A 135 -20.53 -8.68 15.98
C PHE A 135 -21.31 -7.77 16.91
N ASP A 136 -21.10 -7.92 18.20
CA ASP A 136 -21.61 -7.03 19.23
C ASP A 136 -20.47 -6.17 19.78
N ALA A 137 -20.78 -4.91 20.11
CA ALA A 137 -19.84 -4.00 20.74
C ALA A 137 -20.55 -3.13 21.79
N TYR A 138 -19.84 -2.82 22.86
CA TYR A 138 -20.28 -1.88 23.88
C TYR A 138 -19.48 -0.57 23.72
N VAL A 139 -20.18 0.53 23.46
CA VAL A 139 -19.59 1.82 23.13
C VAL A 139 -20.13 2.90 24.07
N LEU A 140 -19.26 3.57 24.79
CA LEU A 140 -19.65 4.74 25.58
C LEU A 140 -20.21 5.84 24.68
N GLY A 141 -21.26 6.51 25.10
CA GLY A 141 -21.94 7.56 24.32
C GLY A 141 -21.02 8.71 23.90
N GLU A 142 -19.96 8.95 24.64
CA GLU A 142 -18.93 9.96 24.36
C GLU A 142 -17.93 9.51 23.27
N ASN A 143 -17.77 8.19 23.03
CA ASN A 143 -16.86 7.65 22.03
C ASN A 143 -17.45 7.71 20.62
N ARG A 144 -17.71 8.94 20.14
CA ARG A 144 -18.25 9.18 18.79
C ARG A 144 -17.42 8.57 17.69
N ARG A 145 -16.09 8.59 17.84
CA ARG A 145 -15.16 8.05 16.82
C ARG A 145 -15.38 6.56 16.58
N MET A 146 -15.58 5.77 17.64
CA MET A 146 -15.84 4.34 17.47
C MET A 146 -17.22 4.09 16.88
N MET A 147 -18.21 4.90 17.28
CA MET A 147 -19.54 4.85 16.67
C MET A 147 -19.49 5.16 15.17
N ASP A 148 -18.70 6.15 14.74
CA ASP A 148 -18.52 6.48 13.32
C ASP A 148 -17.89 5.30 12.55
N VAL A 149 -16.90 4.62 13.14
CA VAL A 149 -16.28 3.41 12.52
C VAL A 149 -17.35 2.36 12.22
N PHE A 150 -18.28 2.11 13.14
CA PHE A 150 -19.35 1.14 12.93
C PHE A 150 -20.39 1.62 11.91
N LEU A 151 -20.87 2.85 12.01
CA LEU A 151 -21.90 3.40 11.13
C LEU A 151 -21.40 3.59 9.68
N GLU A 152 -20.13 3.94 9.52
CA GLU A 152 -19.49 4.12 8.20
C GLU A 152 -18.93 2.82 7.62
N SER A 153 -18.91 1.72 8.37
CA SER A 153 -18.40 0.43 7.91
C SER A 153 -19.07 -0.07 6.64
N GLY A 154 -20.40 0.13 6.55
CA GLY A 154 -21.26 -0.40 5.50
C GLY A 154 -22.00 -1.70 5.89
N PHE A 155 -21.76 -2.22 7.09
CA PHE A 155 -22.59 -3.29 7.67
C PHE A 155 -23.97 -2.75 8.06
N ALA A 156 -24.95 -3.64 8.17
CA ALA A 156 -26.21 -3.31 8.83
C ALA A 156 -25.96 -3.17 10.34
N VAL A 157 -26.27 -2.01 10.90
CA VAL A 157 -25.97 -1.66 12.29
C VAL A 157 -27.25 -1.38 13.04
N THR A 158 -27.49 -2.11 14.12
CA THR A 158 -28.51 -1.78 15.12
C THR A 158 -27.82 -1.27 16.39
N ARG A 159 -28.47 -0.34 17.10
CA ARG A 159 -27.92 0.22 18.35
C ARG A 159 -29.05 0.43 19.35
N GLN A 160 -28.76 0.10 20.58
CA GLN A 160 -29.65 0.37 21.72
C GLN A 160 -28.84 1.09 22.80
N LEU A 161 -29.40 2.14 23.35
CA LEU A 161 -28.77 2.88 24.46
C LEU A 161 -29.25 2.30 25.78
N ASP A 162 -28.32 1.85 26.59
CA ASP A 162 -28.55 1.45 27.97
C ASP A 162 -27.70 2.34 28.89
N HIS A 163 -28.36 3.22 29.64
CA HIS A 163 -27.73 4.28 30.44
C HIS A 163 -26.80 5.16 29.59
N SER A 164 -25.49 5.03 29.71
CA SER A 164 -24.47 5.79 28.95
C SER A 164 -23.72 4.96 27.91
N VAL A 165 -24.11 3.68 27.74
CA VAL A 165 -23.42 2.71 26.87
C VAL A 165 -24.35 2.30 25.72
N PHE A 166 -23.88 2.43 24.50
CA PHE A 166 -24.56 1.83 23.34
C PHE A 166 -24.17 0.37 23.21
N HIS A 167 -25.16 -0.52 23.20
CA HIS A 167 -25.01 -1.85 22.66
C HIS A 167 -25.21 -1.77 21.13
N VAL A 168 -24.18 -2.07 20.37
CA VAL A 168 -24.14 -2.00 18.92
C VAL A 168 -24.01 -3.41 18.35
N SER A 169 -24.90 -3.79 17.45
CA SER A 169 -24.82 -5.08 16.72
C SER A 169 -24.59 -4.82 15.25
N LEU A 170 -23.60 -5.49 14.68
CA LEU A 170 -23.22 -5.40 13.26
C LEU A 170 -23.48 -6.77 12.61
N GLU A 171 -24.35 -6.81 11.62
CA GLU A 171 -24.56 -8.00 10.81
C GLU A 171 -23.41 -8.14 9.81
N LEU A 172 -22.72 -9.30 9.86
CA LEU A 172 -21.51 -9.52 9.06
C LEU A 172 -21.80 -9.95 7.63
N GLU A 173 -23.07 -10.00 7.23
CA GLU A 173 -23.44 -10.32 5.86
C GLU A 173 -22.81 -9.31 4.87
N THR A 174 -22.29 -9.85 3.76
CA THR A 174 -21.64 -9.02 2.74
C THR A 174 -22.70 -8.32 1.88
N SER A 175 -23.10 -7.15 2.28
CA SER A 175 -24.03 -6.31 1.51
C SER A 175 -23.34 -5.59 0.34
N PRO A 176 -24.08 -5.19 -0.71
CA PRO A 176 -23.56 -4.29 -1.74
C PRO A 176 -22.98 -2.99 -1.15
N CYS A 177 -23.62 -2.43 -0.13
CA CYS A 177 -23.20 -1.21 0.56
C CYS A 177 -21.84 -1.41 1.23
N PHE A 178 -21.62 -2.50 1.96
CA PHE A 178 -20.31 -2.83 2.54
C PHE A 178 -19.23 -2.96 1.47
N THR A 179 -19.53 -3.72 0.40
CA THR A 179 -18.59 -3.95 -0.70
C THR A 179 -18.16 -2.65 -1.37
N GLU A 180 -19.10 -1.74 -1.63
CA GLU A 180 -18.83 -0.45 -2.26
C GLU A 180 -18.01 0.47 -1.35
N ARG A 181 -18.40 0.60 -0.07
CA ARG A 181 -17.67 1.42 0.91
C ARG A 181 -16.26 0.91 1.15
N ALA A 182 -16.07 -0.39 1.34
CA ALA A 182 -14.75 -1.00 1.50
C ALA A 182 -13.86 -0.80 0.26
N ALA A 183 -14.43 -0.94 -0.94
CA ALA A 183 -13.75 -0.67 -2.19
C ALA A 183 -13.38 0.81 -2.36
N GLY A 184 -14.25 1.74 -1.97
CA GLY A 184 -13.98 3.18 -1.97
C GLY A 184 -12.83 3.55 -1.02
N ARG A 185 -12.85 3.04 0.21
CA ARG A 185 -11.75 3.22 1.17
C ARG A 185 -10.42 2.65 0.65
N SER A 186 -10.45 1.46 0.05
CA SER A 186 -9.25 0.87 -0.55
C SER A 186 -8.68 1.72 -1.69
N GLN A 187 -9.55 2.30 -2.52
CA GLN A 187 -9.14 3.20 -3.61
C GLN A 187 -8.51 4.48 -3.07
N GLN A 188 -9.13 5.13 -2.07
CA GLN A 188 -8.59 6.33 -1.45
C GLN A 188 -7.21 6.08 -0.81
N ALA A 189 -7.06 4.96 -0.10
CA ALA A 189 -5.81 4.56 0.50
C ALA A 189 -4.71 4.33 -0.54
N ALA A 190 -5.01 3.57 -1.61
CA ALA A 190 -4.08 3.34 -2.70
C ALA A 190 -3.68 4.65 -3.41
N ALA A 191 -4.65 5.54 -3.67
CA ALA A 191 -4.36 6.85 -4.26
C ALA A 191 -3.45 7.70 -3.37
N ALA A 192 -3.71 7.74 -2.06
CA ALA A 192 -2.88 8.47 -1.10
C ALA A 192 -1.45 7.91 -1.05
N SER A 193 -1.28 6.58 -1.07
CA SER A 193 0.05 5.95 -1.05
C SER A 193 0.86 6.16 -2.33
N MET A 194 0.21 6.49 -3.45
CA MET A 194 0.90 6.75 -4.72
C MET A 194 1.32 8.22 -4.90
N ARG A 195 0.74 9.15 -4.13
CA ARG A 195 1.11 10.58 -4.24
C ARG A 195 2.60 10.86 -4.06
N PRO A 196 3.31 10.28 -3.08
CA PRO A 196 4.74 10.51 -2.93
C PRO A 196 5.57 10.14 -4.16
N PHE A 197 5.07 9.20 -4.99
CA PHE A 197 5.73 8.81 -6.23
C PHE A 197 5.47 9.79 -7.37
N PHE A 198 4.23 10.21 -7.55
CA PHE A 198 3.84 11.01 -8.72
C PHE A 198 3.75 12.50 -8.47
N GLU A 199 3.68 12.95 -7.22
CA GLU A 199 3.54 14.36 -6.81
C GLU A 199 4.50 14.72 -5.67
N PRO A 200 5.82 14.33 -5.75
CA PRO A 200 6.78 14.65 -4.70
C PRO A 200 7.15 16.13 -4.72
N ASN A 201 7.44 16.71 -3.54
CA ASN A 201 8.04 18.03 -3.43
C ASN A 201 9.56 17.96 -3.32
N VAL A 202 10.09 16.88 -2.70
CA VAL A 202 11.51 16.66 -2.52
C VAL A 202 11.89 15.28 -3.02
N VAL A 203 12.83 15.24 -3.98
CA VAL A 203 13.36 14.00 -4.58
C VAL A 203 14.85 13.86 -4.26
N ALA A 204 15.22 12.76 -3.63
CA ALA A 204 16.61 12.35 -3.44
C ALA A 204 17.01 11.35 -4.53
N VAL A 205 18.17 11.54 -5.18
CA VAL A 205 18.72 10.59 -6.16
C VAL A 205 19.98 9.96 -5.60
N ILE A 206 19.88 8.69 -5.19
CA ILE A 206 20.98 7.94 -4.56
C ILE A 206 21.73 7.16 -5.62
N GLY A 207 23.02 7.45 -5.77
CA GLY A 207 23.86 6.90 -6.84
C GLY A 207 23.99 7.81 -8.06
N ALA A 208 23.52 9.07 -7.96
CA ALA A 208 23.84 10.09 -8.93
C ALA A 208 25.38 10.30 -8.99
N ASN A 209 25.95 10.43 -10.20
CA ASN A 209 27.37 10.54 -10.42
C ASN A 209 27.70 11.79 -11.25
N ARG A 210 28.92 12.30 -11.18
CA ARG A 210 29.41 13.41 -12.01
C ARG A 210 29.52 13.02 -13.49
N THR A 211 29.73 11.73 -13.78
CA THR A 211 29.91 11.24 -15.14
C THR A 211 28.56 10.82 -15.73
N ARG A 212 28.20 11.43 -16.88
CA ARG A 212 27.04 11.07 -17.69
C ARG A 212 27.19 9.63 -18.23
N GLY A 213 26.04 9.01 -18.62
CA GLY A 213 26.00 7.65 -19.12
C GLY A 213 25.83 6.58 -18.03
N ARG A 214 25.79 6.97 -16.76
CA ARG A 214 25.44 6.08 -15.64
C ARG A 214 23.97 6.31 -15.26
N ILE A 215 23.25 5.26 -14.93
CA ILE A 215 21.80 5.28 -14.65
C ILE A 215 21.41 6.40 -13.68
N GLY A 216 22.05 6.50 -12.52
CA GLY A 216 21.75 7.54 -11.53
C GLY A 216 22.00 8.96 -12.03
N SER A 217 23.00 9.15 -12.89
CA SER A 217 23.30 10.46 -13.49
C SER A 217 22.26 10.85 -14.55
N GLU A 218 21.80 9.88 -15.37
CA GLU A 218 20.77 10.13 -16.36
C GLU A 218 19.42 10.47 -15.69
N ILE A 219 19.09 9.80 -14.58
CA ILE A 219 17.89 10.11 -13.81
C ILE A 219 17.93 11.54 -13.25
N LEU A 220 19.06 11.93 -12.63
CA LEU A 220 19.20 13.28 -12.10
C LEU A 220 19.12 14.33 -13.22
N HIS A 221 19.82 14.07 -14.34
CA HIS A 221 19.75 14.91 -15.51
C HIS A 221 18.35 15.07 -16.06
N ASN A 222 17.61 13.98 -16.17
CA ASN A 222 16.23 13.99 -16.67
C ASN A 222 15.29 14.78 -15.76
N LEU A 223 15.45 14.68 -14.45
CA LEU A 223 14.72 15.50 -13.48
C LEU A 223 15.03 16.99 -13.62
N VAL A 224 16.29 17.37 -13.84
CA VAL A 224 16.69 18.76 -14.10
C VAL A 224 16.16 19.23 -15.48
N ALA A 225 16.35 18.44 -16.52
CA ALA A 225 15.95 18.77 -17.89
C ALA A 225 14.42 18.88 -18.08
N SER A 226 13.64 18.06 -17.35
CA SER A 226 12.17 18.18 -17.36
C SER A 226 11.66 19.44 -16.65
N GLY A 227 12.54 20.15 -15.92
CA GLY A 227 12.20 21.33 -15.15
C GLY A 227 11.35 21.02 -13.93
N PHE A 228 11.63 19.92 -13.24
CA PHE A 228 10.95 19.56 -11.98
C PHE A 228 11.00 20.74 -10.99
N PRO A 229 9.84 21.24 -10.51
CA PRO A 229 9.80 22.46 -9.71
C PRO A 229 10.19 22.25 -8.25
N GLY A 230 10.22 21.00 -7.77
CA GLY A 230 10.54 20.65 -6.39
C GLY A 230 12.05 20.66 -6.12
N LYS A 231 12.41 20.31 -4.90
CA LYS A 231 13.82 20.23 -4.47
C LYS A 231 14.44 18.91 -4.95
N LEU A 232 15.56 19.00 -5.69
CA LEU A 232 16.37 17.84 -6.10
C LEU A 232 17.62 17.77 -5.24
N VAL A 233 17.91 16.61 -4.67
CA VAL A 233 19.09 16.39 -3.84
C VAL A 233 19.83 15.13 -4.30
N PRO A 234 20.96 15.28 -5.00
CA PRO A 234 21.84 14.16 -5.28
C PRO A 234 22.49 13.63 -3.99
N VAL A 235 22.53 12.31 -3.84
CA VAL A 235 23.24 11.65 -2.73
C VAL A 235 24.45 10.92 -3.29
N HIS A 236 25.64 11.36 -2.89
CA HIS A 236 26.91 10.84 -3.39
C HIS A 236 27.97 10.78 -2.27
N PRO A 237 28.70 9.65 -2.11
CA PRO A 237 29.59 9.45 -0.94
C PRO A 237 30.79 10.42 -0.87
N VAL A 238 31.18 11.03 -2.00
CA VAL A 238 32.39 11.86 -2.08
C VAL A 238 32.13 13.24 -2.69
N ALA A 239 31.25 13.35 -3.70
CA ALA A 239 31.05 14.60 -4.42
C ALA A 239 30.23 15.60 -3.60
N ASP A 240 30.64 16.88 -3.63
CA ASP A 240 29.89 17.97 -3.01
C ASP A 240 28.87 18.60 -3.98
N VAL A 241 29.12 18.44 -5.30
CA VAL A 241 28.25 18.95 -6.36
C VAL A 241 28.10 17.89 -7.44
N VAL A 242 26.86 17.63 -7.87
CA VAL A 242 26.51 16.77 -9.00
C VAL A 242 25.44 17.48 -9.84
N GLU A 243 25.62 17.56 -11.16
CA GLU A 243 24.73 18.26 -12.10
C GLU A 243 24.40 19.71 -11.66
N GLY A 244 25.36 20.41 -11.07
CA GLY A 244 25.17 21.77 -10.55
C GLY A 244 24.42 21.88 -9.23
N LEU A 245 23.98 20.75 -8.66
CA LEU A 245 23.24 20.69 -7.40
C LEU A 245 24.16 20.31 -6.24
N ALA A 246 23.97 20.92 -5.07
CA ALA A 246 24.66 20.53 -3.84
C ALA A 246 24.27 19.10 -3.44
N ALA A 247 25.27 18.22 -3.36
CA ALA A 247 25.10 16.84 -2.96
C ALA A 247 25.18 16.65 -1.44
N ARG A 248 24.55 15.59 -0.95
CA ARG A 248 24.67 15.13 0.43
C ARG A 248 25.38 13.78 0.47
N ARG A 249 26.06 13.47 1.58
CA ARG A 249 26.75 12.16 1.75
C ARG A 249 25.75 11.03 1.96
N ARG A 250 24.71 11.30 2.72
CA ARG A 250 23.64 10.37 3.09
C ARG A 250 22.29 11.05 2.96
N VAL A 251 21.24 10.24 2.84
CA VAL A 251 19.85 10.75 2.81
C VAL A 251 19.49 11.44 4.14
N CYS A 252 20.01 10.93 5.25
CA CYS A 252 19.79 11.53 6.57
C CYS A 252 20.33 12.96 6.71
N ASP A 253 21.33 13.34 5.89
CA ASP A 253 21.93 14.68 5.91
C ASP A 253 21.07 15.72 5.15
N ILE A 254 19.99 15.31 4.51
CA ILE A 254 19.07 16.20 3.79
C ILE A 254 18.20 16.93 4.82
N GLU A 255 18.20 18.26 4.76
CA GLU A 255 17.34 19.07 5.61
C GLU A 255 15.86 19.00 5.18
N GLY A 256 14.97 18.83 6.16
CA GLY A 256 13.51 18.72 5.94
C GLY A 256 13.07 17.32 5.48
N PRO A 257 11.79 17.15 5.17
CA PRO A 257 11.24 15.88 4.72
C PRO A 257 11.70 15.53 3.29
N VAL A 258 11.77 14.23 2.99
CA VAL A 258 12.02 13.70 1.65
C VAL A 258 10.82 12.85 1.25
N ASP A 259 10.17 13.19 0.12
CA ASP A 259 8.98 12.46 -0.32
C ASP A 259 9.36 11.22 -1.12
N LEU A 260 10.34 11.34 -2.02
CA LEU A 260 10.75 10.27 -2.92
C LEU A 260 12.26 10.08 -2.92
N ALA A 261 12.72 8.84 -2.79
CA ALA A 261 14.11 8.48 -3.05
C ALA A 261 14.19 7.53 -4.26
N VAL A 262 15.00 7.92 -5.25
CA VAL A 262 15.32 7.09 -6.41
C VAL A 262 16.69 6.45 -6.19
N ILE A 263 16.74 5.12 -6.15
CA ILE A 263 17.92 4.34 -5.77
C ILE A 263 18.51 3.68 -7.02
N ALA A 264 19.72 4.09 -7.39
CA ALA A 264 20.46 3.60 -8.56
C ALA A 264 21.92 3.28 -8.19
N VAL A 265 22.10 2.48 -7.13
CA VAL A 265 23.40 1.97 -6.66
C VAL A 265 23.54 0.48 -6.94
N PRO A 266 24.74 -0.13 -6.91
CA PRO A 266 24.89 -1.58 -7.04
C PRO A 266 24.04 -2.36 -6.03
N ALA A 267 23.51 -3.53 -6.42
CA ALA A 267 22.56 -4.33 -5.63
C ALA A 267 23.01 -4.54 -4.17
N ALA A 268 24.29 -4.85 -3.95
CA ALA A 268 24.86 -5.03 -2.61
C ALA A 268 24.80 -3.77 -1.70
N LYS A 269 24.52 -2.60 -2.26
CA LYS A 269 24.41 -1.32 -1.50
C LYS A 269 22.96 -0.86 -1.33
N VAL A 270 21.99 -1.53 -1.95
CA VAL A 270 20.58 -1.11 -1.90
C VAL A 270 20.03 -1.20 -0.47
N ALA A 271 20.31 -2.30 0.24
CA ALA A 271 19.82 -2.49 1.61
C ALA A 271 20.26 -1.33 2.54
N ALA A 272 21.54 -0.95 2.50
CA ALA A 272 22.06 0.18 3.30
C ALA A 272 21.44 1.53 2.89
N ALA A 273 21.20 1.74 1.59
CA ALA A 273 20.54 2.96 1.11
C ALA A 273 19.06 3.02 1.58
N VAL A 274 18.39 1.87 1.63
CA VAL A 274 17.02 1.76 2.17
C VAL A 274 17.00 2.02 3.68
N ASP A 275 17.99 1.52 4.44
CA ASP A 275 18.10 1.82 5.87
C ASP A 275 18.22 3.31 6.13
N ASP A 276 19.04 4.03 5.35
CA ASP A 276 19.14 5.49 5.42
C ASP A 276 17.82 6.19 5.08
N CYS A 277 17.08 5.67 4.08
CA CYS A 277 15.76 6.20 3.71
C CYS A 277 14.72 5.98 4.83
N ILE A 278 14.74 4.81 5.47
CA ILE A 278 13.88 4.48 6.62
C ILE A 278 14.18 5.43 7.78
N ALA A 279 15.44 5.57 8.15
CA ALA A 279 15.88 6.46 9.24
C ALA A 279 15.50 7.92 8.98
N LYS A 280 15.48 8.35 7.69
CA LYS A 280 15.05 9.68 7.26
C LYS A 280 13.52 9.85 7.25
N GLY A 281 12.76 8.78 7.23
CA GLY A 281 11.31 8.83 7.06
C GLY A 281 10.88 9.18 5.63
N VAL A 282 11.59 8.66 4.62
CA VAL A 282 11.23 8.81 3.20
C VAL A 282 9.90 8.13 2.95
N LYS A 283 9.00 8.75 2.17
CA LYS A 283 7.63 8.25 1.98
C LYS A 283 7.50 7.20 0.86
N GLY A 284 8.34 7.29 -0.17
CA GLY A 284 8.32 6.36 -1.31
C GLY A 284 9.72 6.08 -1.87
N LEU A 285 9.95 4.84 -2.32
CA LEU A 285 11.20 4.40 -2.91
C LEU A 285 10.99 3.94 -4.34
N VAL A 286 11.84 4.38 -5.27
CA VAL A 286 11.95 3.82 -6.62
C VAL A 286 13.30 3.16 -6.75
N VAL A 287 13.32 1.82 -6.76
CA VAL A 287 14.56 1.05 -6.85
C VAL A 287 14.80 0.62 -8.29
N ILE A 288 15.71 1.34 -8.96
CA ILE A 288 16.05 1.08 -10.36
C ILE A 288 16.92 -0.16 -10.51
N THR A 289 17.75 -0.40 -9.51
CA THR A 289 18.78 -1.44 -9.50
C THR A 289 18.21 -2.82 -9.78
N ALA A 290 18.87 -3.56 -10.68
CA ALA A 290 18.65 -4.97 -10.99
C ALA A 290 19.57 -5.86 -10.13
N GLY A 291 19.36 -7.20 -10.19
CA GLY A 291 20.11 -8.19 -9.44
C GLY A 291 19.32 -8.76 -8.26
N PHE A 292 18.01 -8.75 -8.36
CA PHE A 292 17.04 -9.20 -7.36
C PHE A 292 16.27 -10.44 -7.85
N GLY A 293 14.98 -10.49 -7.64
CA GLY A 293 14.12 -11.65 -7.94
C GLY A 293 14.22 -12.17 -9.37
N GLU A 294 14.49 -11.31 -10.35
CA GLU A 294 14.68 -11.67 -11.76
C GLU A 294 15.90 -12.56 -12.00
N THR A 295 16.86 -12.57 -11.10
CA THR A 295 18.06 -13.45 -11.21
C THR A 295 17.87 -14.80 -10.52
N GLY A 296 16.78 -14.99 -9.76
CA GLY A 296 16.53 -16.18 -8.95
C GLY A 296 17.51 -16.34 -7.78
N GLY A 297 17.48 -17.48 -7.11
CA GLY A 297 18.43 -17.85 -6.06
C GLY A 297 18.72 -16.75 -5.02
N ALA A 298 19.97 -16.31 -4.95
CA ALA A 298 20.41 -15.26 -4.01
C ALA A 298 19.70 -13.92 -4.25
N GLY A 299 19.38 -13.57 -5.51
CA GLY A 299 18.67 -12.33 -5.83
C GLY A 299 17.24 -12.35 -5.30
N ALA A 300 16.55 -13.48 -5.35
CA ALA A 300 15.21 -13.62 -4.77
C ALA A 300 15.24 -13.49 -3.24
N ALA A 301 16.27 -14.00 -2.57
CA ALA A 301 16.45 -13.84 -1.13
C ALA A 301 16.69 -12.36 -0.76
N LEU A 302 17.52 -11.64 -1.51
CA LEU A 302 17.75 -10.20 -1.33
C LEU A 302 16.47 -9.38 -1.52
N GLU A 303 15.63 -9.74 -2.50
CA GLU A 303 14.34 -9.09 -2.71
C GLU A 303 13.38 -9.32 -1.54
N ALA A 304 13.30 -10.56 -1.06
CA ALA A 304 12.46 -10.90 0.09
C ALA A 304 12.88 -10.11 1.35
N GLU A 305 14.18 -10.05 1.64
CA GLU A 305 14.72 -9.26 2.75
C GLU A 305 14.41 -7.76 2.60
N LEU A 306 14.57 -7.22 1.38
CA LEU A 306 14.26 -5.82 1.10
C LEU A 306 12.77 -5.53 1.31
N VAL A 307 11.89 -6.41 0.84
CA VAL A 307 10.44 -6.28 1.00
C VAL A 307 10.03 -6.34 2.47
N GLU A 308 10.59 -7.27 3.25
CA GLU A 308 10.35 -7.36 4.69
C GLU A 308 10.75 -6.07 5.41
N LYS A 309 11.93 -5.54 5.08
CA LYS A 309 12.45 -4.29 5.65
C LYS A 309 11.55 -3.09 5.38
N ILE A 310 11.13 -2.87 4.13
CA ILE A 310 10.27 -1.73 3.78
C ILE A 310 8.85 -1.86 4.38
N ARG A 311 8.33 -3.08 4.46
CA ARG A 311 7.03 -3.37 5.08
C ARG A 311 7.07 -3.08 6.59
N ALA A 312 8.11 -3.56 7.26
CA ALA A 312 8.32 -3.27 8.67
C ALA A 312 8.36 -1.76 8.95
N ALA A 313 8.92 -0.97 8.04
CA ALA A 313 8.99 0.49 8.14
C ALA A 313 7.72 1.23 7.64
N GLY A 314 6.76 0.52 7.05
CA GLY A 314 5.54 1.12 6.49
C GLY A 314 5.78 1.97 5.23
N ILE A 315 6.90 1.79 4.53
CA ILE A 315 7.29 2.52 3.32
C ILE A 315 6.88 1.73 2.08
N ARG A 316 6.48 2.44 1.00
CA ARG A 316 6.13 1.82 -0.27
C ARG A 316 7.28 1.88 -1.27
N MET A 317 7.35 0.88 -2.16
CA MET A 317 8.43 0.75 -3.14
C MET A 317 7.93 0.39 -4.53
N ILE A 318 8.41 1.09 -5.56
CA ILE A 318 8.32 0.70 -6.97
C ILE A 318 9.64 0.04 -7.38
N GLY A 319 9.56 -1.07 -8.07
CA GLY A 319 10.70 -1.92 -8.44
C GLY A 319 10.85 -3.13 -7.49
N PRO A 320 12.07 -3.67 -7.29
CA PRO A 320 13.34 -3.32 -7.97
C PRO A 320 13.33 -3.67 -9.47
N ASN A 321 14.49 -3.48 -10.14
CA ASN A 321 14.67 -3.78 -11.56
C ASN A 321 13.65 -3.05 -12.44
N CYS A 322 13.49 -1.75 -12.24
CA CYS A 322 12.54 -0.92 -12.98
C CYS A 322 13.23 0.22 -13.74
N MET A 323 12.49 0.88 -14.62
CA MET A 323 12.97 2.00 -15.42
C MET A 323 12.72 3.35 -14.75
N GLY A 324 11.81 3.38 -13.77
CA GLY A 324 11.39 4.58 -13.06
C GLY A 324 9.97 5.03 -13.41
N ILE A 325 9.69 6.29 -13.12
CA ILE A 325 8.35 6.90 -13.21
C ILE A 325 8.39 8.28 -13.89
N ILE A 326 7.29 8.63 -14.53
CA ILE A 326 7.09 9.95 -15.15
C ILE A 326 5.73 10.51 -14.72
N ASN A 327 5.67 11.82 -14.45
CA ASN A 327 4.44 12.59 -14.40
C ASN A 327 4.62 13.83 -15.27
N THR A 328 3.81 13.94 -16.32
CA THR A 328 3.91 15.01 -17.31
C THR A 328 3.10 16.26 -16.97
N ASP A 329 2.40 16.26 -15.84
CA ASP A 329 1.65 17.44 -15.40
C ASP A 329 2.56 18.69 -15.41
N PRO A 330 2.15 19.79 -16.05
CA PRO A 330 2.94 21.01 -16.10
C PRO A 330 3.30 21.60 -14.73
N SER A 331 2.54 21.25 -13.67
CA SER A 331 2.84 21.66 -12.30
C SER A 331 3.82 20.73 -11.58
N VAL A 332 4.05 19.52 -12.10
CA VAL A 332 4.91 18.49 -11.48
C VAL A 332 6.17 18.24 -12.31
N ARG A 333 6.05 18.01 -13.61
CA ARG A 333 7.16 17.79 -14.55
C ARG A 333 8.21 16.80 -14.06
N LEU A 334 7.77 15.67 -13.52
CA LEU A 334 8.65 14.64 -12.97
C LEU A 334 9.12 13.68 -14.07
N ASN A 335 10.43 13.58 -14.29
CA ASN A 335 11.05 12.51 -15.08
C ASN A 335 12.10 11.78 -14.23
N ALA A 336 11.64 10.90 -13.37
CA ALA A 336 12.49 10.05 -12.54
C ALA A 336 12.78 8.70 -13.22
N THR A 337 13.15 8.75 -14.54
CA THR A 337 13.57 7.59 -15.34
C THR A 337 14.96 7.83 -15.92
N PHE A 338 15.61 6.77 -16.39
CA PHE A 338 16.81 6.89 -17.22
C PHE A 338 16.50 6.91 -18.72
N SER A 339 15.22 7.03 -19.10
CA SER A 339 14.81 7.17 -20.50
C SER A 339 15.29 8.52 -21.08
N PRO A 340 15.87 8.54 -22.29
CA PRO A 340 16.21 9.79 -22.95
C PRO A 340 14.97 10.54 -23.46
N VAL A 341 13.78 9.96 -23.29
CA VAL A 341 12.53 10.48 -23.85
C VAL A 341 11.60 10.93 -22.74
N TYR A 342 11.09 12.15 -22.85
CA TYR A 342 10.02 12.69 -22.03
C TYR A 342 8.79 12.95 -22.90
N PRO A 343 7.68 12.22 -22.72
CA PRO A 343 6.50 12.36 -23.57
C PRO A 343 5.79 13.70 -23.33
N PRO A 344 5.02 14.23 -24.31
CA PRO A 344 4.19 15.40 -24.08
C PRO A 344 3.07 15.11 -23.07
N ALA A 345 2.60 16.16 -22.39
CA ALA A 345 1.47 16.05 -21.48
C ALA A 345 0.20 15.59 -22.18
N GLY A 346 -0.56 14.71 -21.53
CA GLY A 346 -1.80 14.16 -22.08
C GLY A 346 -2.60 13.39 -21.03
N ARG A 347 -3.46 12.48 -21.48
CA ARG A 347 -4.48 11.86 -20.64
C ARG A 347 -4.38 10.31 -20.59
N VAL A 348 -3.25 9.75 -21.03
CA VAL A 348 -2.99 8.31 -21.02
C VAL A 348 -2.00 7.97 -19.92
N ALA A 349 -2.40 7.15 -18.97
CA ALA A 349 -1.50 6.54 -18.00
C ALA A 349 -1.03 5.17 -18.50
N PHE A 350 0.25 4.86 -18.30
CA PHE A 350 0.82 3.61 -18.76
C PHE A 350 1.69 2.94 -17.68
N SER A 351 1.42 1.66 -17.39
CA SER A 351 2.29 0.82 -16.57
C SER A 351 2.84 -0.36 -17.33
N THR A 352 4.12 -0.66 -17.09
CA THR A 352 4.81 -1.81 -17.66
C THR A 352 5.65 -2.55 -16.60
N GLN A 353 5.73 -3.89 -16.72
CA GLN A 353 6.70 -4.71 -16.00
C GLN A 353 8.02 -4.88 -16.78
N SER A 354 8.01 -4.63 -18.09
CA SER A 354 9.17 -4.72 -18.96
C SER A 354 9.80 -3.34 -19.20
N GLY A 355 11.06 -3.16 -18.79
CA GLY A 355 11.81 -1.91 -19.05
C GLY A 355 12.03 -1.65 -20.52
N ALA A 356 12.43 -2.67 -21.28
CA ALA A 356 12.69 -2.54 -22.73
C ALA A 356 11.43 -2.13 -23.51
N LEU A 357 10.28 -2.76 -23.22
CA LEU A 357 9.02 -2.38 -23.84
C LEU A 357 8.58 -0.98 -23.41
N GLY A 358 8.80 -0.62 -22.13
CA GLY A 358 8.53 0.73 -21.64
C GLY A 358 9.26 1.79 -22.44
N LEU A 359 10.56 1.60 -22.69
CA LEU A 359 11.36 2.51 -23.50
C LEU A 359 10.83 2.61 -24.94
N ALA A 360 10.58 1.48 -25.59
CA ALA A 360 10.06 1.45 -26.97
C ALA A 360 8.70 2.17 -27.11
N ILE A 361 7.83 2.02 -26.11
CA ILE A 361 6.53 2.70 -26.09
C ILE A 361 6.71 4.20 -25.85
N LEU A 362 7.57 4.63 -24.93
CA LEU A 362 7.86 6.05 -24.70
C LEU A 362 8.40 6.72 -25.97
N GLU A 363 9.33 6.06 -26.68
CA GLU A 363 9.83 6.54 -27.97
C GLU A 363 8.72 6.64 -29.02
N TYR A 364 7.87 5.63 -29.13
CA TYR A 364 6.75 5.62 -30.08
C TYR A 364 5.76 6.76 -29.81
N VAL A 365 5.38 6.92 -28.53
CA VAL A 365 4.46 7.95 -28.06
C VAL A 365 5.01 9.35 -28.35
N ALA A 366 6.30 9.59 -28.05
CA ALA A 366 6.94 10.88 -28.33
C ALA A 366 7.03 11.19 -29.84
N ARG A 367 7.47 10.22 -30.67
CA ARG A 367 7.53 10.38 -32.12
C ARG A 367 6.16 10.68 -32.76
N ARG A 368 5.08 10.17 -32.18
CA ARG A 368 3.70 10.38 -32.63
C ARG A 368 3.01 11.56 -31.95
N ASN A 369 3.72 12.28 -31.11
CA ASN A 369 3.17 13.37 -30.30
C ASN A 369 1.89 12.96 -29.51
N LEU A 370 1.85 11.72 -29.02
CA LEU A 370 0.76 11.23 -28.18
C LEU A 370 1.03 11.63 -26.74
N GLY A 371 0.04 12.29 -26.12
CA GLY A 371 0.18 12.76 -24.75
C GLY A 371 -0.01 11.65 -23.71
N MET A 372 0.83 11.67 -22.67
CA MET A 372 0.69 10.81 -21.49
C MET A 372 0.39 11.67 -20.25
N SER A 373 -0.36 11.12 -19.28
CA SER A 373 -0.49 11.74 -17.96
C SER A 373 0.66 11.29 -17.06
N THR A 374 0.83 9.98 -16.96
CA THR A 374 1.87 9.36 -16.11
C THR A 374 2.38 8.07 -16.73
N PHE A 375 3.60 7.69 -16.36
CA PHE A 375 4.22 6.42 -16.71
C PHE A 375 4.83 5.78 -15.46
N ALA A 376 4.71 4.46 -15.35
CA ALA A 376 5.36 3.67 -14.32
C ALA A 376 5.93 2.37 -14.86
N SER A 377 7.24 2.19 -14.76
CA SER A 377 7.85 0.88 -14.88
C SER A 377 7.95 0.28 -13.49
N ILE A 378 7.28 -0.85 -13.25
CA ILE A 378 7.22 -1.45 -11.91
C ILE A 378 8.17 -2.63 -11.71
N GLY A 379 8.92 -3.01 -12.75
CA GLY A 379 9.95 -4.05 -12.69
C GLY A 379 9.45 -5.36 -12.09
N ASN A 380 10.16 -5.87 -11.08
CA ASN A 380 9.80 -7.10 -10.38
C ASN A 380 8.46 -7.01 -9.60
N LYS A 381 7.95 -5.79 -9.37
CA LYS A 381 6.66 -5.59 -8.68
C LYS A 381 6.66 -6.18 -7.26
N ALA A 382 7.73 -5.98 -6.52
CA ALA A 382 7.91 -6.59 -5.21
C ALA A 382 6.97 -6.02 -4.13
N ASP A 383 6.53 -4.74 -4.27
CA ASP A 383 5.54 -4.11 -3.39
C ASP A 383 4.42 -3.44 -4.20
N VAL A 384 4.67 -2.25 -4.80
CA VAL A 384 3.67 -1.55 -5.60
C VAL A 384 3.32 -2.36 -6.84
N SER A 385 2.03 -2.60 -7.02
CA SER A 385 1.48 -3.41 -8.11
C SER A 385 0.62 -2.60 -9.07
N SER A 386 0.28 -3.20 -10.21
CA SER A 386 -0.69 -2.60 -11.14
C SER A 386 -2.04 -2.31 -10.49
N ASN A 387 -2.43 -3.07 -9.45
CA ASN A 387 -3.66 -2.82 -8.70
C ASN A 387 -3.66 -1.47 -7.96
N ASP A 388 -2.52 -1.07 -7.43
CA ASP A 388 -2.34 0.21 -6.75
C ASP A 388 -2.41 1.36 -7.76
N LEU A 389 -1.69 1.21 -8.89
CA LEU A 389 -1.67 2.19 -9.97
C LEU A 389 -3.04 2.40 -10.63
N ILE A 390 -3.79 1.33 -10.92
CA ILE A 390 -5.13 1.46 -11.49
C ILE A 390 -6.05 2.23 -10.53
N GLN A 391 -5.95 1.98 -9.23
CA GLN A 391 -6.77 2.68 -8.23
C GLN A 391 -6.39 4.16 -8.12
N TYR A 392 -5.10 4.49 -8.19
CA TYR A 392 -4.62 5.87 -8.24
C TYR A 392 -5.14 6.58 -9.50
N TRP A 393 -4.92 6.01 -10.68
CA TRP A 393 -5.34 6.60 -11.95
C TRP A 393 -6.85 6.71 -12.10
N ALA A 394 -7.62 5.80 -11.53
CA ALA A 394 -9.08 5.89 -11.51
C ALA A 394 -9.62 7.11 -10.76
N SER A 395 -8.83 7.69 -9.86
CA SER A 395 -9.14 8.93 -9.14
C SER A 395 -8.40 10.16 -9.68
N ASP A 396 -7.47 10.00 -10.61
CA ASP A 396 -6.75 11.11 -11.23
C ASP A 396 -7.59 11.76 -12.34
N PRO A 397 -8.02 13.02 -12.18
CA PRO A 397 -8.84 13.70 -13.19
C PRO A 397 -8.10 13.97 -14.52
N ARG A 398 -6.80 13.78 -14.56
CA ARG A 398 -5.96 13.94 -15.76
C ARG A 398 -5.81 12.64 -16.56
N THR A 399 -6.33 11.52 -16.04
CA THR A 399 -6.20 10.21 -16.68
C THR A 399 -7.54 9.71 -17.20
N ASP A 400 -7.70 9.61 -18.53
CA ASP A 400 -8.88 9.05 -19.18
C ASP A 400 -8.67 7.60 -19.61
N VAL A 401 -7.43 7.23 -19.95
CA VAL A 401 -7.08 5.90 -20.47
C VAL A 401 -5.95 5.31 -19.66
N ILE A 402 -6.15 4.07 -19.21
CA ILE A 402 -5.13 3.28 -18.50
C ILE A 402 -4.65 2.15 -19.41
N LEU A 403 -3.38 2.19 -19.78
CA LEU A 403 -2.70 1.13 -20.53
C LEU A 403 -1.84 0.30 -19.57
N LEU A 404 -1.90 -1.02 -19.72
CA LEU A 404 -1.15 -1.96 -18.87
C LEU A 404 -0.45 -2.98 -19.75
N TYR A 405 0.86 -3.16 -19.52
CA TYR A 405 1.59 -4.32 -19.98
C TYR A 405 1.94 -5.19 -18.78
N LEU A 406 1.36 -6.36 -18.71
CA LEU A 406 1.43 -7.25 -17.55
C LEU A 406 2.03 -8.60 -17.95
N GLU A 407 3.09 -9.01 -17.27
CA GLU A 407 3.64 -10.36 -17.31
C GLU A 407 2.94 -11.25 -16.27
N SER A 408 2.51 -10.65 -15.15
CA SER A 408 1.73 -11.31 -14.12
C SER A 408 0.74 -10.34 -13.46
N PHE A 409 -0.42 -10.84 -13.01
CA PHE A 409 -1.46 -10.04 -12.36
C PHE A 409 -1.24 -9.84 -10.85
N GLY A 410 -0.32 -10.59 -10.22
CA GLY A 410 -0.21 -10.68 -8.77
C GLY A 410 -1.45 -11.37 -8.18
N ASN A 411 -2.40 -10.60 -7.65
CA ASN A 411 -3.70 -11.13 -7.18
C ASN A 411 -4.77 -10.96 -8.28
N PRO A 412 -5.12 -12.01 -9.05
CA PRO A 412 -6.05 -11.92 -10.19
C PRO A 412 -7.48 -11.58 -9.76
N ARG A 413 -7.92 -12.01 -8.56
CA ARG A 413 -9.26 -11.70 -8.04
C ARG A 413 -9.39 -10.21 -7.75
N LYS A 414 -8.40 -9.63 -7.04
CA LYS A 414 -8.36 -8.20 -6.75
C LYS A 414 -8.29 -7.38 -8.04
N PHE A 415 -7.43 -7.79 -8.99
CA PHE A 415 -7.34 -7.16 -10.30
C PHE A 415 -8.68 -7.15 -11.04
N GLY A 416 -9.37 -8.30 -11.12
CA GLY A 416 -10.65 -8.40 -11.80
C GLY A 416 -11.77 -7.56 -11.15
N GLN A 417 -11.75 -7.40 -9.83
CA GLN A 417 -12.69 -6.53 -9.10
C GLN A 417 -12.43 -5.06 -9.40
N ILE A 418 -11.17 -4.62 -9.31
CA ILE A 418 -10.76 -3.24 -9.58
C ILE A 418 -11.03 -2.87 -11.03
N ALA A 419 -10.61 -3.69 -11.99
CA ALA A 419 -10.78 -3.44 -13.42
C ALA A 419 -12.26 -3.33 -13.80
N ARG A 420 -13.13 -4.18 -13.26
CA ARG A 420 -14.58 -4.08 -13.49
C ARG A 420 -15.18 -2.80 -12.92
N ARG A 421 -14.75 -2.38 -11.73
CA ARG A 421 -15.23 -1.14 -11.11
C ARG A 421 -14.81 0.08 -11.92
N VAL A 422 -13.53 0.18 -12.25
CA VAL A 422 -12.97 1.30 -13.03
C VAL A 422 -13.59 1.35 -14.42
N GLY A 423 -13.76 0.20 -15.09
CA GLY A 423 -14.42 0.11 -16.39
C GLY A 423 -15.88 0.59 -16.37
N ARG A 424 -16.62 0.36 -15.27
CA ARG A 424 -18.01 0.86 -15.12
C ARG A 424 -18.04 2.37 -14.87
N GLN A 425 -17.13 2.91 -14.08
CA GLN A 425 -17.03 4.36 -13.83
C GLN A 425 -16.74 5.13 -15.12
N ASN A 426 -15.83 4.60 -15.95
CA ASN A 426 -15.51 5.21 -17.24
C ASN A 426 -16.62 5.02 -18.29
N GLN A 427 -17.46 3.98 -18.19
CA GLN A 427 -18.65 3.81 -19.04
C GLN A 427 -19.75 4.84 -18.77
N SER A 428 -19.89 5.35 -17.56
CA SER A 428 -20.82 6.44 -17.25
C SER A 428 -20.43 7.77 -17.92
N TRP A 429 -19.16 7.94 -18.35
CA TRP A 429 -18.69 9.06 -19.17
C TRP A 429 -18.93 8.85 -20.67
N GLN A 430 -19.27 7.64 -21.13
CA GLN A 430 -19.56 7.31 -22.54
C GLN A 430 -20.94 7.80 -23.03
N SER A 431 -21.69 8.54 -22.24
CA SER A 431 -22.91 9.21 -22.72
C SER A 431 -22.64 10.43 -23.60
N ARG A 432 -21.39 10.72 -23.97
CA ARG A 432 -21.08 11.66 -25.05
C ARG A 432 -20.92 10.91 -26.37
N PRO A 433 -21.65 11.27 -27.44
CA PRO A 433 -21.55 10.59 -28.73
C PRO A 433 -20.13 10.75 -29.31
N GLY A 434 -19.35 9.69 -29.40
CA GLY A 434 -18.07 9.69 -30.12
C GLY A 434 -16.96 8.79 -29.58
N ASP A 435 -16.90 8.49 -28.28
CA ASP A 435 -15.75 7.79 -27.68
C ASP A 435 -16.02 6.29 -27.42
N ARG A 436 -15.27 5.42 -28.10
CA ARG A 436 -15.29 3.96 -27.85
C ARG A 436 -14.05 3.52 -27.12
N LEU A 437 -14.17 3.19 -25.84
CA LEU A 437 -13.13 2.49 -25.07
C LEU A 437 -13.13 1.00 -25.43
N ARG A 438 -12.00 0.47 -25.91
CA ARG A 438 -11.80 -0.97 -26.11
C ARG A 438 -10.92 -1.52 -25.01
N VAL A 439 -11.48 -2.19 -24.00
CA VAL A 439 -10.74 -3.10 -23.13
C VAL A 439 -10.50 -4.39 -23.90
N ARG A 440 -9.28 -4.59 -24.44
CA ARG A 440 -8.90 -5.89 -25.03
C ARG A 440 -8.36 -6.78 -23.91
N GLY A 441 -9.14 -7.76 -23.49
CA GLY A 441 -8.63 -8.91 -22.72
C GLY A 441 -7.71 -9.80 -23.55
N PRO A 442 -6.83 -10.60 -22.94
CA PRO A 442 -5.93 -11.49 -23.66
C PRO A 442 -6.75 -12.48 -24.50
N ARG A 443 -6.54 -12.48 -25.82
CA ARG A 443 -7.05 -13.53 -26.69
C ARG A 443 -6.37 -14.83 -26.29
N ARG A 444 -7.15 -15.83 -25.86
CA ARG A 444 -6.69 -17.22 -25.81
C ARG A 444 -6.13 -17.56 -27.18
N ARG A 445 -4.84 -17.86 -27.27
CA ARG A 445 -4.25 -18.48 -28.44
C ARG A 445 -4.85 -19.87 -28.54
N THR A 446 -5.75 -20.09 -29.49
CA THR A 446 -6.07 -21.42 -30.01
C THR A 446 -4.79 -21.97 -30.64
N PRO A 447 -4.35 -23.17 -30.28
CA PRO A 447 -3.22 -23.77 -30.98
C PRO A 447 -3.59 -23.99 -32.46
N ALA A 448 -2.72 -23.57 -33.33
CA ALA A 448 -2.86 -23.82 -34.77
C ALA A 448 -2.86 -25.33 -35.01
N PRO A 449 -3.69 -25.83 -35.96
CA PRO A 449 -3.69 -27.23 -36.29
C PRO A 449 -2.34 -27.60 -36.90
N VAL A 450 -1.73 -28.64 -36.34
CA VAL A 450 -0.52 -29.30 -36.87
C VAL A 450 -0.87 -29.87 -38.22
N ARG A 451 -0.34 -29.31 -39.32
CA ARG A 451 -0.36 -29.97 -40.64
C ARG A 451 0.59 -31.16 -40.57
N GLN A 452 0.04 -32.37 -40.58
CA GLN A 452 0.79 -33.57 -40.93
C GLN A 452 1.22 -33.45 -42.39
N VAL A 453 2.54 -33.45 -42.60
CA VAL A 453 3.13 -33.67 -43.91
C VAL A 453 3.26 -35.16 -44.05
N THR A 454 2.42 -35.81 -44.83
CA THR A 454 2.61 -37.14 -45.34
C THR A 454 3.43 -37.06 -46.61
N ARG A 455 4.44 -37.96 -46.69
CA ARG A 455 5.27 -38.18 -47.87
C ARG A 455 4.44 -38.65 -49.07
#